data_41c1e41519a6c1d505fa40060b92a2b9
#
_entry.id   41c1e41519a6c1d505fa40060b92a2b9
#
_cell.length_a   1.000
_cell.length_b   1.000
_cell.length_c   1.000
_cell.angle_alpha   90.00
_cell.angle_beta   90.00
_cell.angle_gamma   90.00
#
_symmetry.space_group_name_H-M   'P 1'
#
loop_
_entity.id
_entity.type
_entity.pdbx_description
1 polymer ?
#
loop_
_entity_poly.entity_id
_entity_poly.type
_entity_poly.pdbx_seq_one_letter_code
_entity_poly.pdbx_strand_id
1 'polypeptide(L)'
;MKRLLCVLAATVCAAPVAAHHSFAAEYDGNQPVTVTGTVAKIDWTNPHMHFYVDVKDQGGAVTQWKFEGYPPNMLVRQGWRRDVTLKPGDTVTVFGWKARNEPALGAAREVTFANGEKLNAGPPAGTGGR
;
A
#
# COMPACT_ATOMS: atom_id res chain seq x y z
N MET A 1 -65.81 -5.22 15.21
CA MET A 1 -64.62 -6.06 15.02
C MET A 1 -63.53 -5.18 14.40
N LYS A 2 -62.57 -4.74 15.20
CA LYS A 2 -61.46 -3.90 14.76
C LYS A 2 -60.30 -4.79 14.35
N ARG A 3 -59.96 -4.82 13.07
CA ARG A 3 -58.80 -5.55 12.56
C ARG A 3 -57.56 -4.69 12.74
N LEU A 4 -56.67 -5.13 13.65
CA LEU A 4 -55.36 -4.53 13.86
C LEU A 4 -54.43 -5.05 12.76
N LEU A 5 -54.00 -4.17 11.86
CA LEU A 5 -52.92 -4.48 10.89
C LEU A 5 -51.60 -4.21 11.59
N CYS A 6 -50.88 -5.28 11.93
CA CYS A 6 -49.47 -5.19 12.31
C CYS A 6 -48.61 -5.02 11.07
N VAL A 7 -48.10 -3.82 10.84
CA VAL A 7 -47.08 -3.57 9.84
C VAL A 7 -45.73 -3.91 10.46
N LEU A 8 -45.16 -5.02 10.04
CA LEU A 8 -43.83 -5.45 10.41
C LEU A 8 -42.81 -4.66 9.56
N ALA A 9 -42.23 -3.64 10.16
CA ALA A 9 -41.13 -2.87 9.53
C ALA A 9 -39.85 -3.72 9.59
N ALA A 10 -39.48 -4.35 8.48
CA ALA A 10 -38.21 -5.01 8.31
C ALA A 10 -37.10 -3.95 8.18
N THR A 11 -36.38 -3.69 9.25
CA THR A 11 -35.19 -2.84 9.23
C THR A 11 -34.06 -3.63 8.57
N VAL A 12 -33.81 -3.38 7.30
CA VAL A 12 -32.62 -3.90 6.60
C VAL A 12 -31.40 -3.14 7.12
N CYS A 13 -30.67 -3.77 8.05
CA CYS A 13 -29.34 -3.32 8.41
C CYS A 13 -28.40 -3.54 7.22
N ALA A 14 -28.18 -2.50 6.42
CA ALA A 14 -27.10 -2.46 5.44
C ALA A 14 -25.78 -2.37 6.22
N ALA A 15 -25.16 -3.51 6.53
CA ALA A 15 -23.79 -3.53 7.01
C ALA A 15 -22.90 -2.99 5.87
N PRO A 16 -21.99 -2.04 6.15
CA PRO A 16 -21.02 -1.63 5.16
C PRO A 16 -20.16 -2.84 4.80
N VAL A 17 -20.30 -3.35 3.60
CA VAL A 17 -19.37 -4.33 3.04
C VAL A 17 -18.09 -3.56 2.79
N ALA A 18 -17.22 -3.51 3.80
CA ALA A 18 -15.84 -3.09 3.60
C ALA A 18 -15.21 -4.11 2.65
N ALA A 19 -15.09 -3.74 1.38
CA ALA A 19 -14.34 -4.51 0.41
C ALA A 19 -12.87 -4.44 0.82
N HIS A 20 -12.45 -5.33 1.73
CA HIS A 20 -11.05 -5.61 1.95
C HIS A 20 -10.57 -6.36 0.72
N HIS A 21 -9.97 -5.61 -0.21
CA HIS A 21 -9.15 -6.24 -1.23
C HIS A 21 -8.07 -7.03 -0.50
N SER A 22 -8.11 -8.37 -0.60
CA SER A 22 -7.08 -9.18 0.03
C SER A 22 -5.76 -8.90 -0.69
N PHE A 23 -4.66 -8.83 0.04
CA PHE A 23 -3.31 -8.69 -0.52
C PHE A 23 -3.11 -9.67 -1.69
N ALA A 24 -3.50 -10.94 -1.53
CA ALA A 24 -3.33 -11.98 -2.53
C ALA A 24 -4.17 -11.77 -3.82
N ALA A 25 -5.23 -10.98 -3.76
CA ALA A 25 -6.01 -10.63 -4.96
C ALA A 25 -5.28 -9.59 -5.81
N GLU A 26 -4.54 -8.69 -5.21
CA GLU A 26 -3.89 -7.56 -5.88
C GLU A 26 -2.41 -7.81 -6.13
N TYR A 27 -1.69 -8.41 -5.19
CA TYR A 27 -0.25 -8.64 -5.24
C TYR A 27 0.10 -10.13 -5.27
N ASP A 28 1.22 -10.45 -5.93
CA ASP A 28 1.72 -11.83 -6.02
C ASP A 28 2.90 -12.04 -5.07
N GLY A 29 2.66 -12.75 -3.97
CA GLY A 29 3.68 -13.10 -2.99
C GLY A 29 4.81 -14.00 -3.54
N ASN A 30 4.64 -14.59 -4.73
CA ASN A 30 5.66 -15.37 -5.43
C ASN A 30 6.47 -14.53 -6.42
N GLN A 31 6.15 -13.24 -6.57
CA GLN A 31 6.89 -12.32 -7.43
C GLN A 31 7.49 -11.18 -6.60
N PRO A 32 8.61 -11.43 -5.90
CA PRO A 32 9.34 -10.38 -5.23
C PRO A 32 9.89 -9.39 -6.24
N VAL A 33 9.93 -8.12 -5.86
CA VAL A 33 10.54 -7.06 -6.65
C VAL A 33 11.44 -6.22 -5.77
N THR A 34 12.58 -5.83 -6.32
CA THR A 34 13.50 -4.86 -5.71
C THR A 34 13.84 -3.82 -6.74
N VAL A 35 13.58 -2.57 -6.42
CA VAL A 35 13.93 -1.44 -7.29
C VAL A 35 14.69 -0.39 -6.52
N THR A 36 15.63 0.26 -7.20
CA THR A 36 16.37 1.41 -6.66
C THR A 36 16.10 2.61 -7.55
N GLY A 37 15.77 3.73 -6.92
CA GLY A 37 15.47 4.95 -7.66
C GLY A 37 15.28 6.15 -6.76
N THR A 38 14.76 7.22 -7.37
CA THR A 38 14.52 8.49 -6.67
C THR A 38 13.04 8.66 -6.38
N VAL A 39 12.72 8.99 -5.15
CA VAL A 39 11.33 9.28 -4.75
C VAL A 39 10.84 10.52 -5.46
N ALA A 40 9.73 10.38 -6.21
CA ALA A 40 9.11 11.48 -6.92
C ALA A 40 7.96 12.12 -6.13
N LYS A 41 7.18 11.30 -5.41
CA LYS A 41 5.98 11.75 -4.69
C LYS A 41 5.64 10.80 -3.55
N ILE A 42 5.00 11.32 -2.50
CA ILE A 42 4.40 10.56 -1.42
C ILE A 42 2.96 11.04 -1.21
N ASP A 43 2.03 10.09 -1.19
CA ASP A 43 0.64 10.31 -0.80
C ASP A 43 0.42 9.69 0.58
N TRP A 44 0.58 10.51 1.63
CA TRP A 44 0.41 10.11 3.02
C TRP A 44 -1.06 10.19 3.42
N THR A 45 -1.86 9.22 2.96
CA THR A 45 -3.31 9.20 3.10
C THR A 45 -3.84 7.85 3.53
N ASN A 46 -5.05 7.82 4.12
CA ASN A 46 -5.80 6.60 4.36
C ASN A 46 -6.54 6.17 3.06
N PRO A 47 -6.81 4.89 2.86
CA PRO A 47 -6.54 3.77 3.76
C PRO A 47 -5.08 3.30 3.78
N HIS A 48 -4.29 3.61 2.74
CA HIS A 48 -2.90 3.21 2.63
C HIS A 48 -2.05 4.37 2.11
N MET A 49 -0.81 4.47 2.63
CA MET A 49 0.18 5.37 2.07
C MET A 49 0.65 4.83 0.71
N HIS A 50 0.84 5.72 -0.26
CA HIS A 50 1.48 5.41 -1.53
C HIS A 50 2.70 6.31 -1.74
N PHE A 51 3.71 5.79 -2.41
CA PHE A 51 4.83 6.57 -2.85
C PHE A 51 5.31 6.12 -4.23
N TYR A 52 5.95 7.03 -4.94
CA TYR A 52 6.33 6.87 -6.34
C TYR A 52 7.84 7.00 -6.46
N VAL A 53 8.45 6.04 -7.14
CA VAL A 53 9.90 5.96 -7.32
C VAL A 53 10.23 5.94 -8.80
N ASP A 54 10.99 6.92 -9.25
CA ASP A 54 11.53 6.97 -10.61
C ASP A 54 12.76 6.09 -10.71
N VAL A 55 12.66 5.03 -11.51
CA VAL A 55 13.71 4.05 -11.72
C VAL A 55 14.26 4.19 -13.12
N LYS A 56 15.55 4.48 -13.25
CA LYS A 56 16.25 4.54 -14.53
C LYS A 56 16.82 3.17 -14.89
N ASP A 57 16.59 2.74 -16.11
CA ASP A 57 17.29 1.61 -16.70
C ASP A 57 18.68 1.98 -17.18
N GLN A 58 19.43 0.99 -17.72
CA GLN A 58 20.78 1.21 -18.25
C GLN A 58 20.82 2.15 -19.47
N GLY A 59 19.73 2.26 -20.22
CA GLY A 59 19.59 3.17 -21.36
C GLY A 59 19.15 4.59 -20.97
N GLY A 60 18.86 4.83 -19.67
CA GLY A 60 18.38 6.11 -19.16
C GLY A 60 16.87 6.32 -19.24
N ALA A 61 16.10 5.33 -19.73
CA ALA A 61 14.65 5.37 -19.71
C ALA A 61 14.15 5.27 -18.27
N VAL A 62 13.15 6.07 -17.92
CA VAL A 62 12.58 6.15 -16.58
C VAL A 62 11.25 5.41 -16.53
N THR A 63 11.13 4.47 -15.59
CA THR A 63 9.86 3.87 -15.21
C THR A 63 9.48 4.37 -13.82
N GLN A 64 8.31 4.97 -13.68
CA GLN A 64 7.80 5.35 -12.36
C GLN A 64 7.07 4.18 -11.74
N TRP A 65 7.61 3.67 -10.65
CA TRP A 65 6.98 2.65 -9.83
C TRP A 65 6.08 3.30 -8.78
N LYS A 66 4.87 2.78 -8.62
CA LYS A 66 3.98 3.09 -7.50
C LYS A 66 4.08 1.98 -6.47
N PHE A 67 4.29 2.33 -5.22
CA PHE A 67 4.28 1.38 -4.10
C PHE A 67 3.18 1.73 -3.12
N GLU A 68 2.45 0.70 -2.69
CA GLU A 68 1.50 0.77 -1.59
C GLU A 68 2.19 0.34 -0.30
N GLY A 69 2.02 1.11 0.77
CA GLY A 69 2.50 0.80 2.11
C GLY A 69 1.36 0.59 3.10
N TYR A 70 1.72 0.46 4.37
CA TYR A 70 0.77 0.43 5.47
C TYR A 70 -0.09 1.71 5.56
N PRO A 71 -1.24 1.65 6.24
CA PRO A 71 -1.93 2.85 6.68
C PRO A 71 -1.01 3.78 7.48
N PRO A 72 -1.18 5.11 7.38
CA PRO A 72 -0.33 6.08 8.07
C PRO A 72 -0.12 5.84 9.56
N ASN A 73 -1.17 5.44 10.29
CA ASN A 73 -1.07 5.14 11.73
C ASN A 73 -0.20 3.91 12.04
N MET A 74 -0.15 2.94 11.14
CA MET A 74 0.74 1.79 11.29
C MET A 74 2.18 2.15 10.96
N LEU A 75 2.41 2.98 9.94
CA LEU A 75 3.75 3.48 9.60
C LEU A 75 4.38 4.24 10.76
N VAL A 76 3.62 5.10 11.43
CA VAL A 76 4.09 5.82 12.63
C VAL A 76 4.56 4.83 13.70
N ARG A 77 3.86 3.73 13.92
CA ARG A 77 4.28 2.66 14.85
C ARG A 77 5.54 1.91 14.40
N GLN A 78 5.83 1.93 13.10
CA GLN A 78 7.05 1.36 12.51
C GLN A 78 8.23 2.35 12.49
N GLY A 79 8.08 3.53 13.10
CA GLY A 79 9.12 4.54 13.16
C GLY A 79 9.07 5.59 12.06
N TRP A 80 8.08 5.54 11.18
CA TRP A 80 7.91 6.55 10.13
C TRP A 80 7.37 7.86 10.69
N ARG A 81 7.85 8.97 10.13
CA ARG A 81 7.36 10.32 10.41
C ARG A 81 6.98 11.00 9.09
N ARG A 82 5.76 11.50 9.01
CA ARG A 82 5.27 12.22 7.85
C ARG A 82 6.20 13.36 7.46
N ASP A 83 6.48 13.49 6.16
CA ASP A 83 7.32 14.54 5.56
C ASP A 83 8.77 14.59 6.08
N VAL A 84 9.19 13.60 6.86
CA VAL A 84 10.53 13.51 7.44
C VAL A 84 11.24 12.23 6.99
N THR A 85 10.61 11.08 7.19
CA THR A 85 11.25 9.77 6.95
C THR A 85 11.51 9.53 5.46
N LEU A 86 10.55 9.87 4.61
CA LEU A 86 10.66 9.76 3.16
C LEU A 86 10.24 11.08 2.51
N LYS A 87 11.04 11.57 1.58
CA LYS A 87 10.81 12.84 0.89
C LYS A 87 11.07 12.72 -0.60
N PRO A 88 10.40 13.51 -1.44
CA PRO A 88 10.79 13.67 -2.83
C PRO A 88 12.28 14.02 -2.95
N GLY A 89 12.98 13.36 -3.87
CA GLY A 89 14.42 13.50 -4.06
C GLY A 89 15.28 12.49 -3.32
N ASP A 90 14.73 11.76 -2.33
CA ASP A 90 15.47 10.72 -1.64
C ASP A 90 15.78 9.55 -2.59
N THR A 91 16.98 9.02 -2.52
CA THR A 91 17.34 7.75 -3.17
C THR A 91 17.04 6.61 -2.23
N VAL A 92 16.25 5.66 -2.71
CA VAL A 92 15.82 4.49 -1.92
C VAL A 92 15.91 3.21 -2.73
N THR A 93 16.06 2.10 -2.00
CA THR A 93 15.83 0.76 -2.53
C THR A 93 14.56 0.20 -1.86
N VAL A 94 13.59 -0.17 -2.67
CA VAL A 94 12.31 -0.71 -2.20
C VAL A 94 12.26 -2.20 -2.52
N PHE A 95 12.06 -3.00 -1.48
CA PHE A 95 11.75 -4.42 -1.60
C PHE A 95 10.26 -4.64 -1.33
N GLY A 96 9.62 -5.49 -2.13
CA GLY A 96 8.21 -5.80 -1.98
C GLY A 96 7.71 -6.87 -2.95
N TRP A 97 6.42 -6.80 -3.26
CA TRP A 97 5.70 -7.79 -4.06
C TRP A 97 5.05 -7.10 -5.24
N LYS A 98 5.19 -7.70 -6.41
CA LYS A 98 4.65 -7.14 -7.65
C LYS A 98 3.13 -7.28 -7.70
N ALA A 99 2.45 -6.28 -8.25
CA ALA A 99 1.02 -6.39 -8.55
C ALA A 99 0.79 -7.39 -9.70
N ARG A 100 -0.36 -8.08 -9.67
CA ARG A 100 -0.71 -9.09 -10.67
C ARG A 100 -1.03 -8.51 -12.03
N ASN A 101 -1.67 -7.34 -12.05
CA ASN A 101 -2.28 -6.77 -13.26
C ASN A 101 -1.66 -5.45 -13.70
N GLU A 102 -0.71 -4.90 -12.95
CA GLU A 102 -0.04 -3.65 -13.28
C GLU A 102 1.49 -3.81 -13.26
N PRO A 103 2.18 -3.43 -14.35
CA PRO A 103 3.61 -3.74 -14.50
C PRO A 103 4.53 -2.96 -13.55
N ALA A 104 4.16 -1.75 -13.14
CA ALA A 104 4.97 -0.88 -12.28
C ALA A 104 4.24 -0.50 -10.98
N LEU A 105 3.47 -1.44 -10.43
CA LEU A 105 2.83 -1.36 -9.14
C LEU A 105 3.35 -2.47 -8.23
N GLY A 106 3.60 -2.14 -6.97
CA GLY A 106 4.01 -3.11 -5.96
C GLY A 106 3.51 -2.78 -4.56
N ALA A 107 3.44 -3.79 -3.71
CA ALA A 107 3.27 -3.62 -2.28
C ALA A 107 4.66 -3.53 -1.63
N ALA A 108 4.97 -2.40 -1.01
CA ALA A 108 6.25 -2.23 -0.32
C ALA A 108 6.29 -3.06 0.96
N ARG A 109 7.37 -3.80 1.17
CA ARG A 109 7.68 -4.51 2.41
C ARG A 109 8.68 -3.74 3.25
N GLU A 110 9.78 -3.32 2.62
CA GLU A 110 10.92 -2.65 3.26
C GLU A 110 11.43 -1.55 2.34
N VAL A 111 11.80 -0.44 2.94
CA VAL A 111 12.52 0.65 2.28
C VAL A 111 13.88 0.77 2.92
N THR A 112 14.93 0.70 2.09
CA THR A 112 16.32 0.97 2.48
C THR A 112 16.70 2.36 1.99
N PHE A 113 17.13 3.20 2.92
CA PHE A 113 17.56 4.57 2.65
C PHE A 113 19.03 4.64 2.24
N ALA A 114 19.47 5.79 1.71
CA ALA A 114 20.85 5.99 1.26
C ALA A 114 21.90 5.82 2.37
N ASN A 115 21.55 6.06 3.63
CA ASN A 115 22.41 5.83 4.80
C ASN A 115 22.47 4.37 5.26
N GLY A 116 21.75 3.45 4.58
CA GLY A 116 21.66 2.04 4.92
C GLY A 116 20.59 1.69 5.96
N GLU A 117 19.89 2.67 6.52
CA GLU A 117 18.76 2.44 7.41
C GLU A 117 17.63 1.73 6.66
N LYS A 118 16.93 0.83 7.35
CA LYS A 118 15.81 0.06 6.81
C LYS A 118 14.59 0.22 7.67
N LEU A 119 13.46 0.51 7.05
CA LEU A 119 12.17 0.56 7.72
C LEU A 119 11.13 -0.32 7.02
N ASN A 120 10.32 -0.98 7.83
CA ASN A 120 9.17 -1.72 7.30
C ASN A 120 8.13 -0.74 6.79
N ALA A 121 7.62 -1.01 5.59
CA ALA A 121 6.59 -0.21 4.92
C ALA A 121 5.28 -0.96 4.73
N GLY A 122 5.29 -2.27 4.85
CA GLY A 122 4.13 -3.11 4.60
C GLY A 122 4.25 -4.54 5.13
N PRO A 123 3.21 -5.37 4.94
CA PRO A 123 3.16 -6.73 5.45
C PRO A 123 4.12 -7.66 4.71
N PRO A 124 4.58 -8.75 5.35
CA PRO A 124 5.25 -9.84 4.64
C PRO A 124 4.29 -10.52 3.65
N ALA A 125 4.86 -11.26 2.68
CA ALA A 125 4.06 -12.00 1.71
C ALA A 125 3.06 -12.94 2.40
N GLY A 126 1.84 -12.98 1.90
CA GLY A 126 0.80 -13.89 2.37
C GLY A 126 0.10 -13.49 3.67
N THR A 127 0.43 -12.36 4.28
CA THR A 127 -0.26 -11.87 5.50
C THR A 127 -1.37 -10.87 5.21
N GLY A 128 -1.73 -10.72 3.96
CA GLY A 128 -2.84 -9.87 3.53
C GLY A 128 -4.18 -10.38 4.03
N GLY A 129 -4.66 -9.81 5.11
CA GLY A 129 -6.06 -9.91 5.53
C GLY A 129 -6.43 -11.22 6.27
N ARG A 130 -6.25 -11.26 7.54
CA ARG A 130 -7.21 -11.91 8.43
C ARG A 130 -8.04 -10.85 9.13
#